data_2aa4f2c94c6c9b3fcfdb0ff1eeafcacb
#
_entry.id   2aa4f2c94c6c9b3fcfdb0ff1eeafcacb
#
_cell.length_a   1.000
_cell.length_b   1.000
_cell.length_c   1.000
_cell.angle_alpha   90.00
_cell.angle_beta   90.00
_cell.angle_gamma   90.00
#
_symmetry.space_group_name_H-M   'P 1'
#
loop_
_entity.id
_entity.type
_entity.pdbx_description
1 polymer ?
#
loop_
_entity_poly.entity_id
_entity_poly.type
_entity_poly.pdbx_seq_one_letter_code
_entity_poly.pdbx_strand_id
1 'polypeptide(L)'
;MTAFLLKDISYLNDIEYLGLKTKKRGSMKLSTRSRYGTRILVDLARHNNQGPVQIGEISKRQDISVKYLEQLIRPLKQADLVTSVRGPKGGHLLAKNPDKITLGQIVRLFEGQSDLVECVSSPEKCSMSDDCQVRLAWQDATRVLYEKLDTTTIADLVQTNNCDEI
;
A
#
# COMPACT_ATOMS: atom_id res chain seq x y z
N MET A 1 21.92 19.02 27.42
CA MET A 1 22.09 20.26 26.66
C MET A 1 22.36 19.83 25.24
N THR A 2 21.53 19.99 24.23
CA THR A 2 20.68 21.10 23.83
C THR A 2 19.46 20.57 23.08
N ALA A 3 18.29 21.08 23.41
CA ALA A 3 17.04 20.91 22.71
C ALA A 3 17.15 21.53 21.29
N PHE A 4 16.90 20.77 20.26
CA PHE A 4 16.64 21.33 18.93
C PHE A 4 15.14 21.51 18.78
N LEU A 5 14.74 22.76 18.88
CA LEU A 5 13.37 23.26 18.81
C LEU A 5 12.70 22.87 17.50
N LEU A 6 11.49 22.31 17.66
CA LEU A 6 10.41 22.39 16.67
C LEU A 6 10.10 23.88 16.41
N LYS A 7 10.60 24.41 15.30
CA LYS A 7 10.15 25.68 14.73
C LYS A 7 10.07 25.53 13.21
N ASP A 8 8.90 25.95 12.74
CA ASP A 8 8.54 26.38 11.40
C ASP A 8 7.95 25.37 10.43
N ILE A 9 6.69 25.00 10.74
CA ILE A 9 5.71 24.55 9.73
C ILE A 9 5.16 25.76 8.92
N SER A 10 5.74 26.93 9.03
CA SER A 10 5.32 28.12 8.27
C SER A 10 5.80 28.14 6.81
N TYR A 11 6.75 27.28 6.44
CA TYR A 11 7.33 27.24 5.08
C TYR A 11 6.37 26.74 3.98
N LEU A 12 5.21 26.19 4.32
CA LEU A 12 4.27 25.68 3.33
C LEU A 12 3.34 26.75 2.72
N ASN A 13 3.28 27.95 3.32
CA ASN A 13 2.43 29.04 2.83
C ASN A 13 3.15 30.00 1.87
N ASP A 14 4.48 29.94 1.77
CA ASP A 14 5.24 30.89 0.93
C ASP A 14 5.38 30.48 -0.55
N ILE A 15 4.89 29.31 -0.92
CA ILE A 15 4.95 28.84 -2.32
C ILE A 15 3.91 29.53 -3.21
N GLU A 16 2.83 30.05 -2.63
CA GLU A 16 1.81 30.81 -3.39
C GLU A 16 2.31 32.19 -3.83
N TYR A 17 3.31 32.75 -3.16
CA TYR A 17 3.83 34.09 -3.45
C TYR A 17 4.69 34.13 -4.74
N LEU A 18 5.17 33.01 -5.24
CA LEU A 18 6.03 32.92 -6.43
C LEU A 18 5.27 32.70 -7.74
N GLY A 19 3.94 32.80 -7.76
CA GLY A 19 3.13 32.69 -8.99
C GLY A 19 3.27 31.34 -9.73
N LEU A 20 3.90 30.34 -9.11
CA LEU A 20 4.00 29.00 -9.63
C LEU A 20 2.64 28.32 -9.43
N LYS A 21 1.84 28.25 -10.49
CA LYS A 21 0.65 27.39 -10.54
C LYS A 21 1.09 25.98 -10.20
N THR A 22 0.99 25.59 -8.94
CA THR A 22 1.16 24.20 -8.53
C THR A 22 0.00 23.42 -9.14
N LYS A 23 0.25 22.84 -10.33
CA LYS A 23 -0.56 21.73 -10.82
C LYS A 23 -0.61 20.77 -9.64
N LYS A 24 -1.82 20.40 -9.16
CA LYS A 24 -1.99 19.43 -8.05
C LYS A 24 -1.13 18.22 -8.38
N ARG A 25 0.10 18.22 -7.91
CA ARG A 25 0.99 17.06 -8.02
C ARG A 25 0.35 16.00 -7.15
N GLY A 26 0.07 14.85 -7.74
CA GLY A 26 -0.51 13.75 -7.02
C GLY A 26 0.31 13.53 -5.75
N SER A 27 -0.29 13.81 -4.60
CA SER A 27 0.28 13.39 -3.31
C SER A 27 0.64 11.92 -3.49
N MET A 28 1.82 11.51 -3.05
CA MET A 28 2.26 10.12 -3.01
C MET A 28 1.35 9.36 -2.03
N LYS A 29 0.17 9.01 -2.51
CA LYS A 29 -0.84 8.28 -1.76
C LYS A 29 -1.02 6.94 -2.43
N LEU A 30 -0.80 5.89 -1.67
CA LEU A 30 -1.25 4.57 -2.08
C LEU A 30 -2.73 4.65 -2.46
N SER A 31 -3.09 4.01 -3.57
CA SER A 31 -4.46 4.03 -4.06
C SER A 31 -5.42 3.37 -3.06
N THR A 32 -6.69 3.65 -3.22
CA THR A 32 -7.74 2.97 -2.46
C THR A 32 -7.70 1.44 -2.68
N ARG A 33 -7.22 1.00 -3.86
CA ARG A 33 -7.10 -0.43 -4.21
C ARG A 33 -6.08 -1.14 -3.33
N SER A 34 -4.88 -0.60 -3.17
CA SER A 34 -3.84 -1.18 -2.29
C SER A 34 -4.29 -1.20 -0.84
N ARG A 35 -4.86 -0.10 -0.33
CA ARG A 35 -5.34 -0.01 1.04
C ARG A 35 -6.46 -1.02 1.34
N TYR A 36 -7.45 -1.12 0.48
CA TYR A 36 -8.57 -2.06 0.67
C TYR A 36 -8.17 -3.50 0.35
N GLY A 37 -7.26 -3.73 -0.60
CA GLY A 37 -6.67 -5.05 -0.83
C GLY A 37 -5.98 -5.58 0.42
N THR A 38 -5.19 -4.75 1.09
CA THR A 38 -4.56 -5.10 2.38
C THR A 38 -5.61 -5.40 3.46
N ARG A 39 -6.65 -4.57 3.59
CA ARG A 39 -7.73 -4.78 4.58
C ARG A 39 -8.46 -6.10 4.36
N ILE A 40 -8.71 -6.49 3.11
CA ILE A 40 -9.32 -7.79 2.76
C ILE A 40 -8.43 -8.94 3.25
N LEU A 41 -7.11 -8.88 2.97
CA LEU A 41 -6.19 -9.94 3.37
C LEU A 41 -6.03 -10.05 4.89
N VAL A 42 -6.00 -8.93 5.61
CA VAL A 42 -6.01 -8.90 7.08
C VAL A 42 -7.32 -9.49 7.63
N ASP A 43 -8.47 -9.17 7.04
CA ASP A 43 -9.77 -9.71 7.43
C ASP A 43 -9.82 -11.23 7.24
N LEU A 44 -9.37 -11.72 6.09
CA LEU A 44 -9.27 -13.16 5.81
C LEU A 44 -8.30 -13.86 6.76
N ALA A 45 -7.17 -13.23 7.09
CA ALA A 45 -6.18 -13.79 8.01
C ALA A 45 -6.75 -13.95 9.42
N ARG A 46 -7.51 -12.97 9.92
CA ARG A 46 -8.16 -13.02 11.24
C ARG A 46 -9.20 -14.13 11.33
N HIS A 47 -9.80 -14.54 10.23
CA HIS A 47 -10.84 -15.57 10.16
C HIS A 47 -10.35 -16.89 9.56
N ASN A 48 -9.05 -17.05 9.34
CA ASN A 48 -8.48 -18.20 8.62
C ASN A 48 -8.84 -19.56 9.24
N ASN A 49 -9.04 -19.62 10.55
CA ASN A 49 -9.39 -20.85 11.27
C ASN A 49 -10.89 -21.14 11.32
N GLN A 50 -11.73 -20.27 10.74
CA GLN A 50 -13.20 -20.38 10.78
C GLN A 50 -13.78 -20.92 9.46
N GLY A 51 -12.92 -21.25 8.49
CA GLY A 51 -13.31 -21.67 7.16
C GLY A 51 -13.49 -20.50 6.17
N PRO A 52 -14.10 -20.75 4.99
CA PRO A 52 -14.26 -19.74 3.94
C PRO A 52 -15.14 -18.59 4.38
N VAL A 53 -14.67 -17.36 4.16
CA VAL A 53 -15.38 -16.13 4.53
C VAL A 53 -16.21 -15.63 3.34
N GLN A 54 -17.51 -15.43 3.56
CA GLN A 54 -18.40 -14.92 2.52
C GLN A 54 -18.13 -13.44 2.23
N ILE A 55 -18.20 -13.06 0.95
CA ILE A 55 -17.93 -11.67 0.52
C ILE A 55 -18.87 -10.66 1.20
N GLY A 56 -20.10 -11.04 1.49
CA GLY A 56 -21.07 -10.20 2.22
C GLY A 56 -20.64 -9.90 3.65
N GLU A 57 -19.94 -10.83 4.32
CA GLU A 57 -19.40 -10.62 5.66
C GLU A 57 -18.20 -9.67 5.63
N ILE A 58 -17.28 -9.85 4.66
CA ILE A 58 -16.17 -8.91 4.44
C ILE A 58 -16.74 -7.51 4.17
N SER A 59 -17.77 -7.40 3.32
CA SER A 59 -18.43 -6.14 2.99
C SER A 59 -18.93 -5.41 4.25
N LYS A 60 -19.61 -6.11 5.13
CA LYS A 60 -20.14 -5.55 6.38
C LYS A 60 -19.03 -5.10 7.34
N ARG A 61 -18.01 -5.96 7.57
CA ARG A 61 -16.91 -5.64 8.50
C ARG A 61 -16.01 -4.52 8.01
N GLN A 62 -15.79 -4.45 6.70
CA GLN A 62 -14.85 -3.49 6.12
C GLN A 62 -15.52 -2.20 5.62
N ASP A 63 -16.86 -2.14 5.63
CA ASP A 63 -17.66 -1.04 5.08
C ASP A 63 -17.27 -0.74 3.60
N ILE A 64 -17.26 -1.80 2.79
CA ILE A 64 -16.92 -1.75 1.37
C ILE A 64 -18.02 -2.47 0.58
N SER A 65 -18.53 -1.86 -0.50
CA SER A 65 -19.57 -2.50 -1.31
C SER A 65 -19.10 -3.85 -1.90
N VAL A 66 -19.99 -4.82 -1.96
CA VAL A 66 -19.72 -6.16 -2.53
C VAL A 66 -19.15 -6.05 -3.95
N LYS A 67 -19.74 -5.19 -4.80
CA LYS A 67 -19.28 -4.95 -6.17
C LYS A 67 -17.83 -4.50 -6.25
N TYR A 68 -17.39 -3.65 -5.31
CA TYR A 68 -16.01 -3.18 -5.29
C TYR A 68 -15.06 -4.25 -4.72
N LEU A 69 -15.51 -5.02 -3.71
CA LEU A 69 -14.75 -6.17 -3.20
C LEU A 69 -14.47 -7.19 -4.29
N GLU A 70 -15.45 -7.53 -5.13
CA GLU A 70 -15.27 -8.45 -6.26
C GLU A 70 -14.18 -7.97 -7.22
N GLN A 71 -14.11 -6.64 -7.50
CA GLN A 71 -13.06 -6.06 -8.33
C GLN A 71 -11.67 -6.19 -7.70
N LEU A 72 -11.56 -6.11 -6.37
CA LEU A 72 -10.30 -6.25 -5.65
C LEU A 72 -9.88 -7.71 -5.46
N ILE A 73 -10.82 -8.60 -5.21
CA ILE A 73 -10.57 -10.02 -5.00
C ILE A 73 -10.05 -10.68 -6.29
N ARG A 74 -10.52 -10.24 -7.48
CA ARG A 74 -10.07 -10.79 -8.75
C ARG A 74 -8.54 -10.75 -8.92
N PRO A 75 -7.84 -9.59 -8.84
CA PRO A 75 -6.39 -9.54 -8.93
C PRO A 75 -5.69 -10.27 -7.78
N LEU A 76 -6.23 -10.26 -6.56
CA LEU A 76 -5.68 -11.02 -5.43
C LEU A 76 -5.69 -12.54 -5.71
N LYS A 77 -6.74 -13.04 -6.37
CA LYS A 77 -6.80 -14.45 -6.81
C LYS A 77 -5.81 -14.75 -7.93
N GLN A 78 -5.66 -13.84 -8.90
CA GLN A 78 -4.70 -14.01 -9.99
C GLN A 78 -3.25 -14.04 -9.49
N ALA A 79 -2.97 -13.38 -8.37
CA ALA A 79 -1.66 -13.35 -7.71
C ALA A 79 -1.47 -14.48 -6.68
N ASP A 80 -2.39 -15.45 -6.60
CA ASP A 80 -2.38 -16.55 -5.62
C ASP A 80 -2.26 -16.08 -4.16
N LEU A 81 -2.89 -14.94 -3.83
CA LEU A 81 -3.00 -14.44 -2.46
C LEU A 81 -4.34 -14.85 -1.82
N VAL A 82 -5.39 -15.05 -2.64
CA VAL A 82 -6.72 -15.46 -2.22
C VAL A 82 -7.19 -16.64 -3.07
N THR A 83 -7.85 -17.60 -2.46
CA THR A 83 -8.58 -18.67 -3.12
C THR A 83 -10.07 -18.60 -2.82
N SER A 84 -10.89 -19.34 -3.59
CA SER A 84 -12.35 -19.38 -3.39
C SER A 84 -12.84 -20.80 -3.31
N VAL A 85 -13.73 -21.06 -2.36
CA VAL A 85 -14.44 -22.32 -2.18
C VAL A 85 -15.90 -22.14 -2.65
N ARG A 86 -16.38 -23.04 -3.51
CA ARG A 86 -17.76 -23.04 -4.02
C ARG A 86 -18.71 -23.72 -3.06
N GLY A 87 -19.98 -23.33 -3.08
CA GLY A 87 -21.07 -23.97 -2.36
C GLY A 87 -21.76 -23.03 -1.36
N PRO A 88 -22.83 -23.53 -0.69
CA PRO A 88 -23.61 -22.71 0.26
C PRO A 88 -22.81 -22.18 1.45
N LYS A 89 -21.79 -22.94 1.89
CA LYS A 89 -20.81 -22.55 2.91
C LYS A 89 -19.48 -22.10 2.28
N GLY A 90 -19.48 -21.72 1.00
CA GLY A 90 -18.32 -21.24 0.29
C GLY A 90 -17.97 -19.81 0.62
N GLY A 91 -16.85 -19.34 0.07
CA GLY A 91 -16.34 -18.00 0.30
C GLY A 91 -14.89 -17.86 -0.15
N HIS A 92 -14.17 -17.00 0.51
CA HIS A 92 -12.78 -16.69 0.23
C HIS A 92 -11.88 -17.08 1.40
N LEU A 93 -10.67 -17.55 1.08
CA LEU A 93 -9.61 -17.89 2.03
C LEU A 93 -8.29 -17.28 1.54
N LEU A 94 -7.32 -17.12 2.44
CA LEU A 94 -5.94 -16.91 2.01
C LEU A 94 -5.44 -18.15 1.27
N ALA A 95 -4.72 -17.95 0.17
CA ALA A 95 -4.09 -19.03 -0.58
C ALA A 95 -2.73 -19.46 0.03
N LYS A 96 -2.17 -18.61 0.89
CA LYS A 96 -0.86 -18.79 1.56
C LYS A 96 -0.97 -18.41 3.03
N ASN A 97 0.00 -18.86 3.83
CA ASN A 97 0.14 -18.39 5.21
C ASN A 97 0.29 -16.87 5.27
N PRO A 98 -0.34 -16.18 6.24
CA PRO A 98 -0.23 -14.73 6.40
C PRO A 98 1.21 -14.21 6.54
N ASP A 99 2.13 -15.01 7.10
CA ASP A 99 3.56 -14.72 7.22
C ASP A 99 4.31 -14.70 5.87
N LYS A 100 3.73 -15.29 4.82
CA LYS A 100 4.25 -15.34 3.44
C LYS A 100 3.68 -14.26 2.53
N ILE A 101 2.78 -13.42 3.03
CA ILE A 101 2.15 -12.35 2.26
C ILE A 101 2.64 -11.01 2.80
N THR A 102 3.36 -10.25 1.98
CA THR A 102 3.95 -8.96 2.37
C THR A 102 3.17 -7.77 1.83
N LEU A 103 3.28 -6.63 2.48
CA LEU A 103 2.73 -5.37 1.96
C LEU A 103 3.31 -5.00 0.61
N GLY A 104 4.60 -5.27 0.39
CA GLY A 104 5.26 -5.00 -0.88
C GLY A 104 4.64 -5.76 -2.05
N GLN A 105 4.26 -7.03 -1.87
CA GLN A 105 3.53 -7.81 -2.87
C GLN A 105 2.19 -7.16 -3.23
N ILE A 106 1.44 -6.69 -2.23
CA ILE A 106 0.12 -6.08 -2.41
C ILE A 106 0.23 -4.73 -3.13
N VAL A 107 1.21 -3.91 -2.73
CA VAL A 107 1.46 -2.61 -3.36
C VAL A 107 1.84 -2.81 -4.83
N ARG A 108 2.79 -3.69 -5.13
CA ARG A 108 3.17 -3.98 -6.54
C ARG A 108 2.02 -4.53 -7.37
N LEU A 109 1.13 -5.33 -6.77
CA LEU A 109 -0.04 -5.87 -7.47
C LEU A 109 -1.00 -4.78 -7.93
N PHE A 110 -1.25 -3.77 -7.10
CA PHE A 110 -2.27 -2.75 -7.38
C PHE A 110 -1.73 -1.46 -7.99
N GLU A 111 -0.49 -1.09 -7.67
CA GLU A 111 0.16 0.16 -8.15
C GLU A 111 1.16 -0.10 -9.29
N GLY A 112 1.54 -1.36 -9.50
CA GLY A 112 2.72 -1.68 -10.29
C GLY A 112 4.02 -1.40 -9.52
N GLN A 113 5.14 -1.53 -10.22
CA GLN A 113 6.42 -1.11 -9.68
C GLN A 113 6.53 0.40 -9.92
N SER A 114 6.24 1.18 -8.89
CA SER A 114 6.28 2.64 -8.96
C SER A 114 7.38 3.19 -8.08
N ASP A 115 8.19 4.05 -8.68
CA ASP A 115 9.19 4.82 -7.96
C ASP A 115 8.58 6.10 -7.38
N LEU A 116 9.26 6.70 -6.39
CA LEU A 116 8.81 7.93 -5.75
C LEU A 116 8.75 9.11 -6.72
N VAL A 117 9.60 9.09 -7.75
CA VAL A 117 9.68 10.11 -8.78
C VAL A 117 9.90 9.47 -10.15
N GLU A 118 9.35 10.07 -11.19
CA GLU A 118 9.36 9.53 -12.55
C GLU A 118 10.78 9.38 -13.13
N CYS A 119 11.72 10.24 -12.74
CA CYS A 119 13.09 10.18 -13.25
C CYS A 119 13.90 8.96 -12.74
N VAL A 120 13.41 8.23 -11.74
CA VAL A 120 14.00 6.96 -11.31
C VAL A 120 13.57 5.82 -12.22
N SER A 121 12.28 5.72 -12.54
CA SER A 121 11.72 4.69 -13.43
C SER A 121 11.94 4.97 -14.92
N SER A 122 12.09 6.23 -15.31
CA SER A 122 12.23 6.67 -16.70
C SER A 122 13.32 7.73 -16.83
N PRO A 123 14.61 7.32 -16.68
CA PRO A 123 15.74 8.26 -16.71
C PRO A 123 15.86 9.00 -18.04
N GLU A 124 15.42 8.39 -19.14
CA GLU A 124 15.42 8.96 -20.48
C GLU A 124 14.56 10.24 -20.63
N LYS A 125 13.64 10.48 -19.70
CA LYS A 125 12.80 11.69 -19.68
C LYS A 125 13.49 12.92 -19.09
N CYS A 126 14.70 12.76 -18.56
CA CYS A 126 15.42 13.84 -17.91
C CYS A 126 16.84 13.91 -18.48
N SER A 127 17.17 15.03 -19.13
CA SER A 127 18.49 15.25 -19.72
C SER A 127 19.66 15.29 -18.72
N MET A 128 19.36 15.41 -17.42
CA MET A 128 20.35 15.45 -16.33
C MET A 128 20.41 14.13 -15.54
N SER A 129 19.77 13.06 -16.03
CA SER A 129 19.62 11.81 -15.26
C SER A 129 20.93 11.13 -14.90
N ASP A 130 21.96 11.22 -15.77
CA ASP A 130 23.19 10.45 -15.65
C ASP A 130 24.05 10.89 -14.46
N ASP A 131 24.13 12.21 -14.20
CA ASP A 131 24.94 12.79 -13.12
C ASP A 131 24.09 13.40 -11.97
N CYS A 132 22.79 13.08 -11.91
CA CYS A 132 21.88 13.71 -10.98
C CYS A 132 21.96 13.11 -9.57
N GLN A 133 22.60 13.80 -8.64
CA GLN A 133 22.68 13.43 -7.22
C GLN A 133 21.29 13.31 -6.56
N VAL A 134 20.34 14.15 -6.98
CA VAL A 134 18.96 14.13 -6.46
C VAL A 134 18.24 12.86 -6.90
N ARG A 135 18.48 12.38 -8.13
CA ARG A 135 17.92 11.10 -8.60
C ARG A 135 18.44 9.93 -7.76
N LEU A 136 19.73 9.89 -7.44
CA LEU A 136 20.33 8.85 -6.60
C LEU A 136 19.69 8.83 -5.21
N ALA A 137 19.46 9.98 -4.59
CA ALA A 137 18.79 10.08 -3.31
C ALA A 137 17.35 9.52 -3.35
N TRP A 138 16.58 9.83 -4.41
CA TRP A 138 15.23 9.30 -4.57
C TRP A 138 15.21 7.80 -4.90
N GLN A 139 16.19 7.31 -5.62
CA GLN A 139 16.36 5.88 -5.87
C GLN A 139 16.60 5.12 -4.58
N ASP A 140 17.47 5.62 -3.72
CA ASP A 140 17.75 5.04 -2.41
C ASP A 140 16.52 5.08 -1.50
N ALA A 141 15.81 6.20 -1.44
CA ALA A 141 14.56 6.32 -0.68
C ALA A 141 13.49 5.32 -1.16
N THR A 142 13.35 5.13 -2.49
CA THR A 142 12.44 4.13 -3.06
C THR A 142 12.84 2.71 -2.63
N ARG A 143 14.13 2.40 -2.66
CA ARG A 143 14.66 1.09 -2.23
C ARG A 143 14.30 0.82 -0.77
N VAL A 144 14.61 1.74 0.14
CA VAL A 144 14.33 1.61 1.57
C VAL A 144 12.82 1.45 1.85
N LEU A 145 11.98 2.20 1.12
CA LEU A 145 10.52 2.06 1.22
C LEU A 145 10.08 0.63 0.88
N TYR A 146 10.51 0.10 -0.25
CA TYR A 146 10.13 -1.26 -0.65
C TYR A 146 10.73 -2.33 0.24
N GLU A 147 11.95 -2.17 0.73
CA GLU A 147 12.53 -3.07 1.74
C GLU A 147 11.64 -3.15 2.99
N LYS A 148 11.15 -2.00 3.47
CA LYS A 148 10.23 -1.98 4.61
C LYS A 148 8.89 -2.64 4.30
N LEU A 149 8.32 -2.38 3.12
CA LEU A 149 7.07 -3.01 2.69
C LEU A 149 7.22 -4.53 2.51
N ASP A 150 8.38 -5.00 2.05
CA ASP A 150 8.66 -6.42 1.82
C ASP A 150 8.93 -7.20 3.13
N THR A 151 9.37 -6.52 4.18
CA THR A 151 9.54 -7.14 5.52
C THR A 151 8.28 -7.10 6.37
N THR A 152 7.27 -6.30 6.01
CA THR A 152 6.01 -6.22 6.75
C THR A 152 5.00 -7.22 6.19
N THR A 153 4.59 -8.19 6.99
CA THR A 153 3.68 -9.28 6.58
C THR A 153 2.23 -9.02 7.01
N ILE A 154 1.30 -9.75 6.40
CA ILE A 154 -0.10 -9.75 6.87
C ILE A 154 -0.21 -10.33 8.29
N ALA A 155 0.65 -11.28 8.67
CA ALA A 155 0.68 -11.80 10.04
C ALA A 155 1.02 -10.70 11.05
N ASP A 156 2.01 -9.85 10.75
CA ASP A 156 2.38 -8.72 11.61
C ASP A 156 1.19 -7.77 11.82
N LEU A 157 0.46 -7.45 10.74
CA LEU A 157 -0.71 -6.56 10.79
C LEU A 157 -1.90 -7.16 11.57
N VAL A 158 -2.02 -8.49 11.63
CA VAL A 158 -3.04 -9.15 12.46
C VAL A 158 -2.70 -9.05 13.94
N GLN A 159 -1.41 -9.14 14.28
CA GLN A 159 -0.93 -9.07 15.66
C GLN A 159 -0.96 -7.64 16.23
N THR A 160 -0.83 -6.63 15.38
CA THR A 160 -0.86 -5.21 15.79
C THR A 160 -2.30 -4.79 16.12
N ASN A 161 -2.79 -5.20 17.31
CA ASN A 161 -4.13 -4.80 17.80
C ASN A 161 -4.15 -3.40 18.43
N ASN A 162 -3.02 -2.71 18.55
CA ASN A 162 -2.92 -1.38 19.15
C ASN A 162 -2.50 -0.37 18.08
N CYS A 163 -3.43 0.52 17.70
CA CYS A 163 -3.12 1.71 16.94
C CYS A 163 -2.37 2.78 17.79
N ASP A 164 -1.97 2.45 19.00
CA ASP A 164 -1.44 3.42 19.99
C ASP A 164 0.09 3.46 20.04
N GLU A 165 0.81 2.69 19.18
CA GLU A 165 2.29 2.68 19.17
C GLU A 165 2.87 2.95 17.76
N ILE A 166 2.46 4.07 17.12
CA ILE A 166 3.19 4.63 15.97
C ILE A 166 3.44 6.11 16.19
#